data_45f1a660e78dfa97568f43920f3403f8
#
_entry.id   45f1a660e78dfa97568f43920f3403f8
#
_cell.length_a   1.000
_cell.length_b   1.000
_cell.length_c   1.000
_cell.angle_alpha   90.00
_cell.angle_beta   90.00
_cell.angle_gamma   90.00
#
_symmetry.space_group_name_H-M   'P 1'
#
loop_
_entity.id
_entity.type
_entity.pdbx_description
1 polymer ?
#
loop_
_entity_poly.entity_id
_entity_poly.type
_entity_poly.pdbx_seq_one_letter_code
_entity_poly.pdbx_strand_id
1 'polypeptide(L)'
;METLEEAVRRLIKEKYESIPKFAKVIDTAPTTIYNALERGLANTRTELTDKIYRELNIDWETARLDSDYRALKLKGQTSSQFFDCNLYGSIAAGTPIEMIEVNETHPIPTEIHDRFPNAFLLKVSGESMNRVIPNGCYVLVDPCDTVEAEMQPYAVCVNGFDATVKRIRTLSNGFELVPDSTDPTYKPTVYDYGEPDTETVTIMGRVVWYTLPFDWRF
;
A
#
# COMPACT_ATOMS: atom_id res chain seq x y z
N MET A 1 -17.85 13.92 3.41
CA MET A 1 -17.38 13.27 4.64
C MET A 1 -18.56 12.51 5.21
N GLU A 2 -18.49 11.20 5.32
CA GLU A 2 -19.58 10.37 5.87
C GLU A 2 -19.56 10.45 7.40
N THR A 3 -20.68 10.71 8.03
CA THR A 3 -20.79 10.72 9.50
C THR A 3 -20.83 9.28 10.06
N LEU A 4 -20.60 9.12 11.36
CA LEU A 4 -20.70 7.82 12.04
C LEU A 4 -22.09 7.21 11.87
N GLU A 5 -23.13 8.01 12.01
CA GLU A 5 -24.53 7.59 11.88
C GLU A 5 -24.87 7.14 10.45
N GLU A 6 -24.34 7.83 9.45
CA GLU A 6 -24.48 7.44 8.04
C GLU A 6 -23.75 6.12 7.75
N ALA A 7 -22.53 5.95 8.26
CA ALA A 7 -21.77 4.71 8.16
C ALA A 7 -22.51 3.55 8.82
N VAL A 8 -23.04 3.74 10.03
CA VAL A 8 -23.83 2.71 10.74
C VAL A 8 -25.11 2.36 9.97
N ARG A 9 -25.83 3.35 9.39
CA ARG A 9 -27.00 3.08 8.53
C ARG A 9 -26.63 2.25 7.30
N ARG A 10 -25.50 2.57 6.67
CA ARG A 10 -24.98 1.82 5.53
C ARG A 10 -24.67 0.37 5.91
N LEU A 11 -23.91 0.15 7.00
CA LEU A 11 -23.55 -1.18 7.48
C LEU A 11 -24.79 -2.03 7.88
N ILE A 12 -25.80 -1.41 8.52
CA ILE A 12 -27.06 -2.09 8.81
C ILE A 12 -27.76 -2.53 7.52
N LYS A 13 -27.77 -1.66 6.51
CA LYS A 13 -28.40 -1.98 5.22
C LYS A 13 -27.66 -3.10 4.49
N GLU A 14 -26.34 -3.10 4.52
CA GLU A 14 -25.49 -4.13 3.89
C GLU A 14 -25.66 -5.50 4.55
N LYS A 15 -25.68 -5.58 5.89
CA LYS A 15 -25.73 -6.85 6.62
C LYS A 15 -27.15 -7.37 6.87
N TYR A 16 -28.11 -6.47 7.11
CA TYR A 16 -29.47 -6.83 7.55
C TYR A 16 -30.57 -6.32 6.61
N GLU A 17 -30.23 -5.67 5.50
CA GLU A 17 -31.13 -5.08 4.52
C GLU A 17 -31.98 -3.90 5.07
N SER A 18 -32.30 -3.87 6.37
CA SER A 18 -33.13 -2.83 6.97
C SER A 18 -32.95 -2.70 8.48
N ILE A 19 -33.22 -1.49 9.02
CA ILE A 19 -33.22 -1.23 10.45
C ILE A 19 -34.22 -2.11 11.21
N PRO A 20 -35.46 -2.38 10.74
CA PRO A 20 -36.37 -3.30 11.43
C PRO A 20 -35.85 -4.74 11.56
N LYS A 21 -35.13 -5.26 10.55
CA LYS A 21 -34.52 -6.59 10.65
C LYS A 21 -33.37 -6.60 11.66
N PHE A 22 -32.51 -5.59 11.60
CA PHE A 22 -31.41 -5.41 12.57
C PHE A 22 -31.95 -5.25 14.01
N ALA A 23 -32.99 -4.47 14.20
CA ALA A 23 -33.64 -4.23 15.51
C ALA A 23 -34.09 -5.52 16.22
N LYS A 24 -34.59 -6.50 15.44
CA LYS A 24 -34.95 -7.83 15.97
C LYS A 24 -33.71 -8.61 16.45
N VAL A 25 -32.58 -8.47 15.78
CA VAL A 25 -31.34 -9.19 16.14
C VAL A 25 -30.79 -8.69 17.47
N ILE A 26 -30.80 -7.35 17.67
CA ILE A 26 -30.25 -6.76 18.91
C ILE A 26 -31.34 -6.61 20.03
N ASP A 27 -32.50 -7.21 19.83
CA ASP A 27 -33.64 -7.15 20.76
C ASP A 27 -33.96 -5.70 21.20
N THR A 28 -34.27 -4.86 20.21
CA THR A 28 -34.53 -3.43 20.42
C THR A 28 -35.64 -2.96 19.48
N ALA A 29 -36.45 -2.01 19.91
CA ALA A 29 -37.48 -1.44 19.05
C ALA A 29 -36.88 -0.66 17.89
N PRO A 30 -37.32 -0.82 16.63
CA PRO A 30 -36.79 -0.08 15.47
C PRO A 30 -36.78 1.44 15.66
N THR A 31 -37.81 1.99 16.30
CA THR A 31 -37.95 3.42 16.60
C THR A 31 -36.80 3.93 17.50
N THR A 32 -36.33 3.09 18.42
CA THR A 32 -35.23 3.42 19.33
C THR A 32 -33.91 3.58 18.53
N ILE A 33 -33.68 2.71 17.54
CA ILE A 33 -32.50 2.78 16.67
C ILE A 33 -32.61 3.99 15.75
N TYR A 34 -33.74 4.24 15.13
CA TYR A 34 -33.97 5.45 14.33
C TYR A 34 -33.66 6.72 15.12
N ASN A 35 -34.21 6.84 16.33
CA ASN A 35 -34.01 7.99 17.21
C ASN A 35 -32.51 8.15 17.62
N ALA A 36 -31.82 7.04 17.87
CA ALA A 36 -30.41 7.06 18.21
C ALA A 36 -29.55 7.58 17.03
N LEU A 37 -29.87 7.14 15.82
CA LEU A 37 -29.16 7.58 14.61
C LEU A 37 -29.52 9.02 14.18
N GLU A 38 -30.69 9.56 14.61
CA GLU A 38 -31.08 10.96 14.38
C GLU A 38 -30.46 11.92 15.39
N ARG A 39 -30.37 11.51 16.66
CA ARG A 39 -29.83 12.34 17.74
C ARG A 39 -28.32 12.30 17.86
N GLY A 40 -27.66 11.38 17.15
CA GLY A 40 -26.26 11.07 17.26
C GLY A 40 -25.99 9.97 18.28
N LEU A 41 -25.14 9.02 17.87
CA LEU A 41 -24.75 7.88 18.72
C LEU A 41 -23.97 8.31 19.95
N ALA A 42 -23.21 9.40 19.85
CA ALA A 42 -22.51 10.00 21.00
C ALA A 42 -23.45 10.48 22.11
N ASN A 43 -24.70 10.82 21.79
CA ASN A 43 -25.72 11.28 22.73
C ASN A 43 -26.70 10.17 23.12
N THR A 44 -26.41 8.93 22.77
CA THR A 44 -27.26 7.76 23.02
C THR A 44 -26.74 7.00 24.25
N ARG A 45 -27.64 6.26 24.92
CA ARG A 45 -27.27 5.43 26.08
C ARG A 45 -26.24 4.40 25.68
N THR A 46 -25.16 4.28 26.46
CA THR A 46 -24.02 3.39 26.22
C THR A 46 -24.43 1.95 25.92
N GLU A 47 -25.44 1.42 26.60
CA GLU A 47 -25.92 0.04 26.36
C GLU A 47 -26.45 -0.19 24.94
N LEU A 48 -27.13 0.77 24.35
CA LEU A 48 -27.66 0.65 22.99
C LEU A 48 -26.52 0.81 21.98
N THR A 49 -25.62 1.74 22.22
CA THR A 49 -24.45 1.98 21.38
C THR A 49 -23.55 0.75 21.35
N ASP A 50 -23.30 0.13 22.52
CA ASP A 50 -22.52 -1.09 22.65
C ASP A 50 -23.16 -2.28 21.91
N LYS A 51 -24.49 -2.43 21.99
CA LYS A 51 -25.24 -3.46 21.24
C LYS A 51 -25.06 -3.26 19.72
N ILE A 52 -25.22 -2.01 19.25
CA ILE A 52 -25.06 -1.67 17.84
C ILE A 52 -23.63 -1.98 17.36
N TYR A 53 -22.61 -1.50 18.06
CA TYR A 53 -21.21 -1.70 17.68
C TYR A 53 -20.79 -3.15 17.74
N ARG A 54 -21.19 -3.88 18.78
CA ARG A 54 -20.91 -5.31 18.92
C ARG A 54 -21.53 -6.12 17.79
N GLU A 55 -22.80 -5.89 17.48
CA GLU A 55 -23.50 -6.64 16.44
C GLU A 55 -23.02 -6.30 15.02
N LEU A 56 -22.65 -5.05 14.79
CA LEU A 56 -22.02 -4.62 13.53
C LEU A 56 -20.51 -4.90 13.51
N ASN A 57 -19.95 -5.40 14.64
CA ASN A 57 -18.53 -5.67 14.78
C ASN A 57 -17.65 -4.43 14.47
N ILE A 58 -18.10 -3.27 14.89
CA ILE A 58 -17.38 -2.01 14.73
C ILE A 58 -16.30 -1.92 15.80
N ASP A 59 -15.06 -1.65 15.38
CA ASP A 59 -14.00 -1.28 16.31
C ASP A 59 -14.13 0.21 16.67
N TRP A 60 -14.68 0.44 17.85
CA TRP A 60 -14.94 1.78 18.36
C TRP A 60 -13.66 2.63 18.55
N GLU A 61 -12.57 2.04 18.96
CA GLU A 61 -11.31 2.78 19.22
C GLU A 61 -10.72 3.31 17.91
N THR A 62 -10.74 2.48 16.87
CA THR A 62 -10.27 2.87 15.53
C THR A 62 -11.23 3.86 14.86
N ALA A 63 -12.55 3.65 15.00
CA ALA A 63 -13.57 4.54 14.46
C ALA A 63 -13.53 5.96 15.05
N ARG A 64 -13.05 6.11 16.29
CA ARG A 64 -12.97 7.39 16.99
C ARG A 64 -11.85 8.31 16.50
N LEU A 65 -10.83 7.75 15.83
CA LEU A 65 -9.66 8.47 15.35
C LEU A 65 -9.82 9.01 13.92
N ASP A 66 -10.80 8.51 13.17
CA ASP A 66 -11.04 8.90 11.79
C ASP A 66 -12.24 9.84 11.70
N SER A 67 -12.05 11.01 11.13
CA SER A 67 -13.11 11.98 10.89
C SER A 67 -14.01 11.65 9.70
N ASP A 68 -13.63 10.67 8.88
CA ASP A 68 -14.41 10.17 7.74
C ASP A 68 -14.66 8.67 7.86
N TYR A 69 -15.89 8.30 8.20
CA TYR A 69 -16.31 6.91 8.43
C TYR A 69 -16.60 6.09 7.16
N ARG A 70 -16.25 6.59 5.96
CA ARG A 70 -16.42 5.85 4.69
C ARG A 70 -15.65 4.53 4.68
N ALA A 71 -14.50 4.52 5.33
CA ALA A 71 -13.66 3.33 5.46
C ALA A 71 -14.15 2.33 6.51
N LEU A 72 -15.15 2.67 7.33
CA LEU A 72 -15.68 1.78 8.35
C LEU A 72 -16.34 0.57 7.69
N LYS A 73 -15.72 -0.60 7.85
CA LYS A 73 -16.17 -1.89 7.30
C LYS A 73 -16.57 -2.82 8.43
N LEU A 74 -17.50 -3.75 8.14
CA LEU A 74 -17.79 -4.84 9.07
C LEU A 74 -16.56 -5.74 9.23
N LYS A 75 -16.16 -6.06 10.45
CA LYS A 75 -15.16 -7.10 10.71
C LYS A 75 -15.66 -8.41 10.09
N GLY A 76 -14.93 -8.93 9.09
CA GLY A 76 -15.30 -10.16 8.39
C GLY A 76 -15.98 -9.97 7.03
N GLN A 77 -16.32 -8.74 6.61
CA GLN A 77 -16.41 -8.47 5.18
C GLN A 77 -14.99 -8.26 4.66
N THR A 78 -14.36 -9.34 4.28
CA THR A 78 -13.22 -9.31 3.39
C THR A 78 -13.68 -8.75 2.05
N SER A 79 -13.49 -7.44 1.80
CA SER A 79 -13.05 -7.04 0.47
C SER A 79 -11.95 -8.06 0.10
N SER A 80 -11.84 -8.48 -1.14
CA SER A 80 -10.81 -9.42 -1.56
C SER A 80 -9.54 -9.10 -0.76
N GLN A 81 -9.01 -10.06 0.01
CA GLN A 81 -7.84 -9.84 0.88
C GLN A 81 -6.63 -9.43 0.04
N PHE A 82 -6.77 -9.50 -1.29
CA PHE A 82 -5.73 -9.27 -2.27
C PHE A 82 -6.24 -8.38 -3.40
N PHE A 83 -5.35 -7.53 -3.86
CA PHE A 83 -5.48 -6.67 -5.03
C PHE A 83 -4.47 -7.15 -6.08
N ASP A 84 -4.92 -7.32 -7.33
CA ASP A 84 -4.04 -7.71 -8.44
C ASP A 84 -3.24 -6.48 -8.91
N CYS A 85 -1.99 -6.40 -8.46
CA CYS A 85 -1.08 -5.30 -8.77
C CYS A 85 -0.33 -5.61 -10.07
N ASN A 86 -0.20 -4.62 -10.94
CA ASN A 86 0.54 -4.77 -12.20
C ASN A 86 2.01 -5.07 -11.93
N LEU A 87 2.51 -6.13 -12.59
CA LEU A 87 3.91 -6.51 -12.58
C LEU A 87 4.58 -6.01 -13.85
N TYR A 88 5.62 -5.22 -13.69
CA TYR A 88 6.47 -4.78 -14.78
C TYR A 88 7.72 -5.66 -14.86
N GLY A 89 8.04 -6.11 -16.05
CA GLY A 89 9.25 -6.90 -16.32
C GLY A 89 10.52 -6.07 -16.14
N SER A 90 11.67 -6.72 -16.17
CA SER A 90 12.94 -6.02 -16.26
C SER A 90 12.95 -5.16 -17.52
N ILE A 91 13.30 -3.89 -17.39
CA ILE A 91 13.37 -2.96 -18.53
C ILE A 91 14.42 -3.50 -19.48
N ALA A 92 13.99 -3.84 -20.71
CA ALA A 92 14.94 -4.22 -21.75
C ALA A 92 15.74 -2.99 -22.17
N ALA A 93 17.06 -3.12 -22.23
CA ALA A 93 17.96 -2.10 -22.71
C ALA A 93 17.48 -1.53 -24.06
N GLY A 94 17.30 -0.21 -24.15
CA GLY A 94 17.11 0.49 -25.43
C GLY A 94 15.79 1.22 -25.68
N THR A 95 14.85 1.20 -24.75
CA THR A 95 13.63 2.04 -24.86
C THR A 95 13.59 3.09 -23.75
N PRO A 96 13.20 4.36 -24.05
CA PRO A 96 12.86 5.32 -23.00
C PRO A 96 11.86 4.67 -22.07
N ILE A 97 11.82 5.05 -20.80
CA ILE A 97 11.01 4.48 -19.72
C ILE A 97 9.53 4.30 -20.13
N GLU A 98 9.26 3.54 -21.15
CA GLU A 98 8.01 2.86 -21.36
C GLU A 98 8.16 1.57 -20.56
N MET A 99 7.66 1.62 -19.31
CA MET A 99 7.46 0.40 -18.53
C MET A 99 6.71 -0.55 -19.44
N ILE A 100 7.40 -1.57 -19.97
CA ILE A 100 6.73 -2.58 -20.77
C ILE A 100 5.80 -3.27 -19.80
N GLU A 101 4.52 -2.93 -19.89
CA GLU A 101 3.45 -3.61 -19.20
C GLU A 101 3.52 -5.07 -19.63
N VAL A 102 4.16 -5.88 -18.82
CA VAL A 102 3.97 -7.31 -18.94
C VAL A 102 2.53 -7.49 -18.50
N ASN A 103 1.64 -8.06 -19.32
CA ASN A 103 0.24 -8.32 -18.99
C ASN A 103 0.14 -9.36 -17.84
N GLU A 104 0.96 -9.20 -16.82
CA GLU A 104 1.03 -10.05 -15.65
C GLU A 104 0.71 -9.21 -14.41
N THR A 105 -0.11 -9.76 -13.55
CA THR A 105 -0.42 -9.21 -12.24
C THR A 105 0.05 -10.16 -11.16
N HIS A 106 0.32 -9.62 -9.97
CA HIS A 106 0.58 -10.43 -8.79
C HIS A 106 -0.26 -9.91 -7.63
N PRO A 107 -0.93 -10.79 -6.87
CA PRO A 107 -1.77 -10.36 -5.76
C PRO A 107 -0.93 -9.82 -4.61
N ILE A 108 -1.29 -8.64 -4.14
CA ILE A 108 -0.75 -8.01 -2.92
C ILE A 108 -1.88 -7.82 -1.91
N PRO A 109 -1.60 -7.78 -0.59
CA PRO A 109 -2.62 -7.47 0.41
C PRO A 109 -3.31 -6.13 0.10
N THR A 110 -4.64 -6.10 0.20
CA THR A 110 -5.42 -4.87 -0.06
C THR A 110 -4.98 -3.72 0.84
N GLU A 111 -4.58 -4.00 2.08
CA GLU A 111 -4.06 -2.99 3.01
C GLU A 111 -2.80 -2.29 2.50
N ILE A 112 -1.95 -3.03 1.79
CA ILE A 112 -0.74 -2.48 1.15
C ILE A 112 -1.13 -1.62 -0.05
N HIS A 113 -2.08 -2.10 -0.90
CA HIS A 113 -2.59 -1.32 -2.02
C HIS A 113 -3.28 -0.02 -1.54
N ASP A 114 -4.13 -0.09 -0.51
CA ASP A 114 -4.84 1.09 0.02
C ASP A 114 -3.87 2.15 0.54
N ARG A 115 -2.71 1.72 1.06
CA ARG A 115 -1.65 2.63 1.51
C ARG A 115 -0.83 3.23 0.36
N PHE A 116 -0.65 2.48 -0.73
CA PHE A 116 0.16 2.86 -1.89
C PHE A 116 -0.62 2.59 -3.18
N PRO A 117 -1.69 3.36 -3.47
CA PRO A 117 -2.64 3.05 -4.54
C PRO A 117 -2.06 3.18 -5.95
N ASN A 118 -0.97 3.91 -6.13
CA ASN A 118 -0.29 4.11 -7.41
C ASN A 118 0.97 3.23 -7.56
N ALA A 119 1.26 2.39 -6.57
CA ALA A 119 2.44 1.55 -6.59
C ALA A 119 2.32 0.42 -7.61
N PHE A 120 3.46 0.00 -8.13
CA PHE A 120 3.59 -1.08 -9.09
C PHE A 120 4.67 -2.07 -8.66
N LEU A 121 4.62 -3.29 -9.19
CA LEU A 121 5.60 -4.33 -8.90
C LEU A 121 6.71 -4.36 -9.97
N LEU A 122 7.95 -4.53 -9.51
CA LEU A 122 9.11 -4.82 -10.36
C LEU A 122 9.75 -6.14 -9.93
N LYS A 123 10.13 -6.96 -10.93
CA LYS A 123 10.92 -8.16 -10.66
C LYS A 123 12.38 -7.78 -10.42
N VAL A 124 12.92 -8.21 -9.28
CA VAL A 124 14.33 -8.02 -8.93
C VAL A 124 15.16 -9.13 -9.53
N SER A 125 16.28 -8.75 -10.19
CA SER A 125 17.29 -9.68 -10.69
C SER A 125 18.66 -9.26 -10.18
N GLY A 126 19.38 -10.18 -9.56
CA GLY A 126 20.72 -9.97 -9.02
C GLY A 126 20.80 -9.92 -7.49
N GLU A 127 22.02 -9.94 -6.99
CA GLU A 127 22.35 -10.13 -5.57
C GLU A 127 22.80 -8.84 -4.87
N SER A 128 22.71 -7.68 -5.55
CA SER A 128 23.25 -6.42 -5.03
C SER A 128 22.52 -5.86 -3.82
N MET A 129 21.33 -6.39 -3.50
CA MET A 129 20.50 -5.99 -2.36
C MET A 129 20.09 -7.18 -1.47
N ASN A 130 20.76 -8.31 -1.59
CA ASN A 130 20.32 -9.61 -1.03
C ASN A 130 20.27 -9.68 0.51
N ARG A 131 20.81 -8.69 1.22
CA ARG A 131 20.64 -8.58 2.68
C ARG A 131 19.22 -8.17 3.09
N VAL A 132 18.51 -7.46 2.21
CA VAL A 132 17.20 -6.88 2.51
C VAL A 132 16.15 -7.21 1.46
N ILE A 133 16.54 -7.48 0.23
CA ILE A 133 15.67 -7.79 -0.90
C ILE A 133 16.19 -9.03 -1.62
N PRO A 134 15.51 -10.19 -1.49
CA PRO A 134 15.94 -11.44 -2.11
C PRO A 134 15.97 -11.34 -3.64
N ASN A 135 16.96 -11.99 -4.26
CA ASN A 135 17.01 -12.11 -5.72
C ASN A 135 15.78 -12.88 -6.25
N GLY A 136 15.16 -12.40 -7.30
CA GLY A 136 13.97 -13.01 -7.92
C GLY A 136 12.63 -12.63 -7.28
N CYS A 137 12.62 -11.84 -6.20
CA CYS A 137 11.37 -11.34 -5.61
C CYS A 137 10.75 -10.21 -6.46
N TYR A 138 9.53 -9.83 -6.11
CA TYR A 138 8.83 -8.66 -6.65
C TYR A 138 8.86 -7.56 -5.60
N VAL A 139 9.43 -6.40 -5.93
CA VAL A 139 9.40 -5.21 -5.06
C VAL A 139 8.23 -4.32 -5.46
N LEU A 140 7.52 -3.81 -4.46
CA LEU A 140 6.48 -2.80 -4.65
C LEU A 140 7.13 -1.42 -4.60
N VAL A 141 6.97 -0.67 -5.68
CA VAL A 141 7.57 0.65 -5.88
C VAL A 141 6.48 1.71 -5.84
N ASP A 142 6.57 2.61 -4.89
CA ASP A 142 5.73 3.80 -4.79
C ASP A 142 6.36 4.91 -5.65
N PRO A 143 5.70 5.35 -6.75
CA PRO A 143 6.30 6.29 -7.68
C PRO A 143 6.68 7.62 -7.03
N CYS A 144 7.91 8.04 -7.24
CA CYS A 144 8.39 9.38 -6.91
C CYS A 144 9.57 9.73 -7.84
N ASP A 145 9.84 11.01 -7.98
CA ASP A 145 10.92 11.56 -8.82
C ASP A 145 12.09 12.12 -8.00
N THR A 146 11.98 12.09 -6.67
CA THR A 146 12.96 12.64 -5.73
C THR A 146 13.27 11.65 -4.61
N VAL A 147 14.44 11.80 -4.00
CA VAL A 147 14.85 11.04 -2.81
C VAL A 147 14.28 11.70 -1.56
N GLU A 148 13.20 11.16 -1.02
CA GLU A 148 12.56 11.67 0.21
C GLU A 148 13.26 11.20 1.50
N ALA A 149 13.90 10.03 1.44
CA ALA A 149 14.57 9.43 2.58
C ALA A 149 15.92 8.82 2.18
N GLU A 150 16.99 9.35 2.76
CA GLU A 150 18.36 8.89 2.52
C GLU A 150 18.56 7.42 2.91
N MET A 151 19.36 6.72 2.14
CA MET A 151 19.73 5.33 2.40
C MET A 151 18.57 4.32 2.42
N GLN A 152 17.39 4.71 1.96
CA GLN A 152 16.31 3.76 1.67
C GLN A 152 16.50 3.13 0.28
N PRO A 153 15.92 1.93 0.03
CA PRO A 153 15.94 1.32 -1.30
C PRO A 153 15.02 2.08 -2.27
N TYR A 154 15.56 2.41 -3.44
CA TYR A 154 14.82 2.99 -4.56
C TYR A 154 15.01 2.15 -5.82
N ALA A 155 13.97 2.11 -6.64
CA ALA A 155 14.10 1.70 -8.03
C ALA A 155 14.61 2.92 -8.82
N VAL A 156 15.68 2.73 -9.56
CA VAL A 156 16.31 3.78 -10.39
C VAL A 156 16.61 3.23 -11.77
N CYS A 157 16.65 4.12 -12.74
CA CYS A 157 17.08 3.83 -14.09
C CYS A 157 18.36 4.61 -14.40
N VAL A 158 19.39 3.91 -14.86
CA VAL A 158 20.65 4.50 -15.28
C VAL A 158 20.66 4.60 -16.80
N ASN A 159 20.95 5.79 -17.32
CA ASN A 159 20.96 6.11 -18.77
C ASN A 159 19.66 5.77 -19.53
N GLY A 160 18.52 5.62 -18.82
CA GLY A 160 17.25 5.22 -19.42
C GLY A 160 17.16 3.75 -19.83
N PHE A 161 18.15 2.90 -19.50
CA PHE A 161 18.21 1.51 -19.96
C PHE A 161 18.29 0.50 -18.82
N ASP A 162 19.09 0.76 -17.80
CA ASP A 162 19.36 -0.19 -16.72
C ASP A 162 18.56 0.15 -15.46
N ALA A 163 17.43 -0.53 -15.28
CA ALA A 163 16.70 -0.42 -14.02
C ALA A 163 17.37 -1.29 -12.95
N THR A 164 17.57 -0.71 -11.79
CA THR A 164 18.15 -1.40 -10.63
C THR A 164 17.53 -0.91 -9.33
N VAL A 165 17.65 -1.72 -8.27
CA VAL A 165 17.29 -1.31 -6.90
C VAL A 165 18.57 -1.12 -6.10
N LYS A 166 18.72 0.04 -5.49
CA LYS A 166 19.86 0.39 -4.62
C LYS A 166 19.39 1.29 -3.49
N ARG A 167 20.17 1.36 -2.42
CA ARG A 167 20.06 2.47 -1.49
C ARG A 167 20.63 3.72 -2.13
N ILE A 168 19.99 4.86 -1.91
CA ILE A 168 20.43 6.13 -2.48
C ILE A 168 20.95 7.03 -1.39
N ARG A 169 22.08 7.68 -1.67
CA ARG A 169 22.57 8.86 -0.98
C ARG A 169 22.64 10.02 -1.97
N THR A 170 22.00 11.13 -1.61
CA THR A 170 22.03 12.35 -2.41
C THR A 170 23.38 13.06 -2.19
N LEU A 171 24.02 13.48 -3.28
CA LEU A 171 25.22 14.28 -3.27
C LEU A 171 24.89 15.75 -3.62
N SER A 172 25.85 16.63 -3.48
CA SER A 172 25.69 18.05 -3.86
C SER A 172 25.34 18.23 -5.34
N ASN A 173 25.77 17.29 -6.20
CA ASN A 173 25.54 17.33 -7.64
C ASN A 173 25.42 15.91 -8.21
N GLY A 174 24.44 15.14 -7.72
CA GLY A 174 24.23 13.77 -8.20
C GLY A 174 23.85 12.79 -7.12
N PHE A 175 24.19 11.52 -7.32
CA PHE A 175 23.78 10.42 -6.44
C PHE A 175 24.91 9.41 -6.21
N GLU A 176 24.90 8.79 -5.03
CA GLU A 176 25.64 7.57 -4.78
C GLU A 176 24.64 6.41 -4.63
N LEU A 177 24.78 5.41 -5.50
CA LEU A 177 23.99 4.18 -5.44
C LEU A 177 24.75 3.14 -4.63
N VAL A 178 24.18 2.80 -3.46
CA VAL A 178 24.82 1.94 -2.47
C VAL A 178 24.17 0.56 -2.46
N PRO A 179 24.89 -0.51 -2.79
CA PRO A 179 24.40 -1.89 -2.66
C PRO A 179 24.30 -2.30 -1.18
N ASP A 180 23.41 -3.24 -0.89
CA ASP A 180 23.29 -3.88 0.42
C ASP A 180 23.34 -5.40 0.24
N SER A 181 24.54 -5.90 -0.02
CA SER A 181 24.81 -7.28 -0.41
C SER A 181 25.72 -8.00 0.58
N THR A 182 25.55 -9.32 0.66
CA THR A 182 26.50 -10.22 1.33
C THR A 182 27.79 -10.41 0.53
N ASP A 183 27.73 -10.16 -0.80
CA ASP A 183 28.89 -10.25 -1.69
C ASP A 183 29.64 -8.92 -1.69
N PRO A 184 30.90 -8.90 -1.20
CA PRO A 184 31.70 -7.68 -1.12
C PRO A 184 32.20 -7.15 -2.48
N THR A 185 31.93 -7.85 -3.58
CA THR A 185 32.27 -7.37 -4.94
C THR A 185 31.35 -6.23 -5.38
N TYR A 186 30.10 -6.19 -4.87
CA TYR A 186 29.22 -5.05 -5.08
C TYR A 186 29.72 -3.83 -4.29
N LYS A 187 30.06 -2.76 -5.00
CA LYS A 187 30.56 -1.52 -4.42
C LYS A 187 29.60 -0.37 -4.67
N PRO A 188 29.59 0.67 -3.83
CA PRO A 188 28.90 1.92 -4.13
C PRO A 188 29.42 2.52 -5.44
N THR A 189 28.49 3.09 -6.22
CA THR A 189 28.79 3.80 -7.47
C THR A 189 28.34 5.24 -7.33
N VAL A 190 29.25 6.17 -7.63
CA VAL A 190 29.01 7.62 -7.57
C VAL A 190 28.69 8.13 -8.96
N TYR A 191 27.63 8.91 -9.07
CA TYR A 191 27.20 9.62 -10.28
C TYR A 191 27.24 11.12 -9.95
N ASP A 192 28.40 11.76 -10.18
CA ASP A 192 28.60 13.20 -9.99
C ASP A 192 28.45 13.91 -11.33
N TYR A 193 27.39 14.70 -11.48
CA TYR A 193 27.09 15.42 -12.72
C TYR A 193 28.02 16.60 -12.99
N GLY A 194 28.98 16.89 -12.11
CA GLY A 194 30.09 17.79 -12.37
C GLY A 194 31.20 17.16 -13.20
N GLU A 195 31.25 15.84 -13.24
CA GLU A 195 32.25 15.12 -14.03
C GLU A 195 31.75 14.88 -15.47
N PRO A 196 32.61 14.98 -16.49
CA PRO A 196 32.21 14.73 -17.87
C PRO A 196 31.81 13.26 -18.06
N ASP A 197 30.84 13.04 -18.97
CA ASP A 197 30.35 11.71 -19.36
C ASP A 197 29.70 10.91 -18.23
N THR A 198 29.31 11.55 -17.13
CA THR A 198 28.54 10.90 -16.04
C THR A 198 27.18 10.45 -16.54
N GLU A 199 26.88 9.18 -16.30
CA GLU A 199 25.58 8.59 -16.63
C GLU A 199 24.44 9.21 -15.82
N THR A 200 23.27 9.38 -16.47
CA THR A 200 22.09 9.95 -15.82
C THR A 200 21.39 8.91 -14.97
N VAL A 201 21.08 9.25 -13.72
CA VAL A 201 20.25 8.44 -12.83
C VAL A 201 18.87 9.07 -12.72
N THR A 202 17.83 8.32 -13.06
CA THR A 202 16.44 8.72 -12.92
C THR A 202 15.81 7.91 -11.79
N ILE A 203 15.19 8.59 -10.83
CA ILE A 203 14.43 7.95 -9.74
C ILE A 203 13.09 7.51 -10.31
N MET A 204 12.73 6.24 -10.14
CA MET A 204 11.44 5.66 -10.55
C MET A 204 10.46 5.62 -9.40
N GLY A 205 10.95 5.43 -8.17
CA GLY A 205 10.15 5.38 -6.97
C GLY A 205 10.86 4.69 -5.81
N ARG A 206 10.27 4.83 -4.63
CA ARG A 206 10.77 4.20 -3.40
C ARG A 206 10.23 2.79 -3.26
N VAL A 207 11.08 1.84 -2.90
CA VAL A 207 10.63 0.49 -2.53
C VAL A 207 9.98 0.53 -1.15
N VAL A 208 8.71 0.15 -1.08
CA VAL A 208 7.89 0.22 0.14
C VAL A 208 7.54 -1.15 0.70
N TRP A 209 7.63 -2.20 -0.12
CA TRP A 209 7.34 -3.58 0.27
C TRP A 209 7.91 -4.56 -0.75
N TYR A 210 7.94 -5.86 -0.45
CA TYR A 210 8.25 -6.90 -1.43
C TYR A 210 7.47 -8.19 -1.16
N THR A 211 7.33 -9.03 -2.18
CA THR A 211 6.73 -10.35 -2.11
C THR A 211 7.54 -11.37 -2.90
N LEU A 212 7.38 -12.63 -2.57
CA LEU A 212 8.01 -13.72 -3.31
C LEU A 212 7.03 -14.24 -4.37
N PRO A 213 7.52 -14.62 -5.58
CA PRO A 213 6.72 -15.37 -6.54
C PRO A 213 6.17 -16.67 -5.93
N PHE A 214 5.01 -17.14 -6.41
CA PHE A 214 4.40 -18.38 -5.91
C PHE A 214 5.24 -19.64 -6.19
N ASP A 215 6.11 -19.60 -7.20
CA ASP A 215 7.02 -20.68 -7.58
C ASP A 215 8.42 -20.53 -6.96
N TRP A 216 8.57 -19.63 -5.99
CA TRP A 216 9.84 -19.43 -5.26
C TRP A 216 10.33 -20.72 -4.65
N ARG A 217 11.62 -20.99 -4.81
CA ARG A 217 12.31 -22.13 -4.20
C ARG A 217 13.34 -21.63 -3.20
N PHE A 218 13.28 -22.19 -2.00
CA PHE A 218 14.24 -21.93 -0.93
C PHE A 218 15.52 -22.72 -1.14
#